data_ed04baa1b894bd5562b6875247560065
#
_entry.id   ed04baa1b894bd5562b6875247560065
#
_cell.length_a   1.000
_cell.length_b   1.000
_cell.length_c   1.000
_cell.angle_alpha   90.00
_cell.angle_beta   90.00
_cell.angle_gamma   90.00
#
_symmetry.space_group_name_H-M   'P 1'
#
loop_
_entity.id
_entity.type
_entity.pdbx_description
1 polymer ?
#
loop_
_entity_poly.entity_id
_entity_poly.type
_entity_poly.pdbx_seq_one_letter_code
_entity_poly.pdbx_strand_id
1 'polypeptide(L)'
;VLWLGGWSPSAQAPAAAISSSQVAQQEHPAQPAALSAGSLIASGYVVARRKATVAAEVTGKVVELLVDEGMVVEAGQVLARLDDVLADKDYALAQARAEASDAAVAAIAADLADAERILNRTQTLSGKNYATEADLTKAQARAGVLRAQLRQAEAQRAAARLEAQRYSEVLGKHRIRAPFTGIVVERSAQPGEMISPLSAGGGFTRTGICTIVDMDSIEIEVDVNEASIGRLHAGTRVEAVLDAYPDWRIPGAVIAIVPTANREKATVKVRVGMDVKDPRVLPDMAIKVTFLEDAAPATARSDHP
;
A
#
# COMPACT_ATOMS: atom_id res chain seq x y z
N VAL A 1 -43.29 65.20 -4.94
CA VAL A 1 -42.78 66.41 -5.59
C VAL A 1 -41.98 65.95 -6.80
N LEU A 2 -42.62 65.74 -7.93
CA LEU A 2 -42.65 66.45 -9.21
C LEU A 2 -41.33 67.07 -9.67
N TRP A 3 -40.81 66.69 -10.79
CA TRP A 3 -40.81 67.42 -12.06
C TRP A 3 -40.28 66.57 -13.24
N LEU A 4 -40.94 66.61 -14.26
CA LEU A 4 -41.02 66.38 -15.66
C LEU A 4 -40.06 67.20 -16.52
N GLY A 5 -39.74 66.72 -17.71
CA GLY A 5 -39.30 67.46 -18.89
C GLY A 5 -38.18 66.70 -19.61
N GLY A 6 -38.30 66.13 -20.73
CA GLY A 6 -39.02 66.35 -21.96
C GLY A 6 -38.12 67.17 -22.93
N TRP A 7 -37.57 66.54 -23.96
CA TRP A 7 -37.67 66.96 -25.37
C TRP A 7 -36.61 66.35 -26.30
N SER A 8 -37.02 65.65 -27.34
CA SER A 8 -36.36 65.47 -28.65
C SER A 8 -36.73 66.68 -29.55
N PRO A 9 -36.27 66.89 -30.77
CA PRO A 9 -35.83 65.97 -31.81
C PRO A 9 -34.74 66.49 -32.81
N SER A 10 -34.38 65.60 -33.77
CA SER A 10 -34.06 65.75 -35.20
C SER A 10 -32.85 66.57 -35.68
N ALA A 11 -32.05 66.06 -36.57
CA ALA A 11 -32.10 66.22 -38.02
C ALA A 11 -30.88 65.58 -38.73
N GLN A 12 -31.22 64.72 -39.67
CA GLN A 12 -30.72 64.62 -41.05
C GLN A 12 -29.23 64.68 -41.39
N ALA A 13 -28.92 63.67 -42.17
CA ALA A 13 -27.71 63.42 -42.99
C ALA A 13 -27.48 64.53 -44.08
N PRO A 14 -26.32 64.56 -44.73
CA PRO A 14 -26.27 63.96 -46.04
C PRO A 14 -25.05 63.12 -46.41
N ALA A 15 -25.23 62.34 -47.45
CA ALA A 15 -24.25 61.45 -48.10
C ALA A 15 -23.23 62.21 -48.94
N ALA A 16 -22.00 61.70 -49.06
CA ALA A 16 -21.13 61.81 -50.27
C ALA A 16 -19.98 60.77 -50.10
N ALA A 17 -20.00 59.79 -50.93
CA ALA A 17 -19.17 59.51 -52.10
C ALA A 17 -17.76 59.02 -51.88
N ILE A 18 -17.59 57.76 -52.12
CA ILE A 18 -16.58 57.02 -52.91
C ILE A 18 -15.10 57.55 -52.86
N SER A 19 -14.22 56.73 -52.36
CA SER A 19 -12.90 56.51 -52.97
C SER A 19 -12.33 55.13 -52.56
N SER A 20 -12.16 54.32 -53.57
CA SER A 20 -11.43 53.09 -53.63
C SER A 20 -9.94 53.37 -53.41
N SER A 21 -9.29 52.70 -52.47
CA SER A 21 -7.82 52.48 -52.54
C SER A 21 -7.36 51.37 -51.58
N GLN A 22 -6.80 50.36 -52.19
CA GLN A 22 -5.70 49.49 -51.73
C GLN A 22 -5.91 48.59 -50.51
N VAL A 23 -6.13 47.33 -50.86
CA VAL A 23 -5.89 46.14 -50.09
C VAL A 23 -4.38 46.09 -49.74
N ALA A 24 -4.05 46.42 -48.50
CA ALA A 24 -2.80 46.02 -47.90
C ALA A 24 -3.03 44.59 -47.35
N GLN A 25 -2.37 43.62 -47.96
CA GLN A 25 -2.23 42.26 -47.39
C GLN A 25 -1.54 42.36 -46.04
N GLN A 26 -2.31 42.27 -44.98
CA GLN A 26 -1.74 41.92 -43.66
C GLN A 26 -1.39 40.45 -43.67
N GLU A 27 -0.09 40.17 -43.63
CA GLU A 27 0.44 38.86 -43.31
C GLU A 27 -0.18 38.40 -41.98
N HIS A 28 -0.95 37.34 -42.07
CA HIS A 28 -1.48 36.62 -40.93
C HIS A 28 -0.27 35.93 -40.25
N PRO A 29 -0.05 36.15 -38.95
CA PRO A 29 0.95 35.36 -38.24
C PRO A 29 0.49 33.90 -38.31
N ALA A 30 1.44 33.02 -38.62
CA ALA A 30 1.25 31.60 -38.78
C ALA A 30 0.45 31.03 -37.60
N GLN A 31 -0.71 30.51 -37.89
CA GLN A 31 -1.47 29.67 -36.97
C GLN A 31 -0.56 28.49 -36.51
N PRO A 32 -0.50 28.21 -35.23
CA PRO A 32 0.16 27.00 -34.76
C PRO A 32 -0.51 25.81 -35.47
N ALA A 33 0.32 24.90 -35.98
CA ALA A 33 -0.06 23.75 -36.75
C ALA A 33 -1.29 23.05 -36.15
N ALA A 34 -2.33 22.92 -36.96
CA ALA A 34 -3.55 22.20 -36.64
C ALA A 34 -3.18 20.82 -36.11
N LEU A 35 -3.56 20.54 -34.88
CA LEU A 35 -3.57 19.19 -34.30
C LEU A 35 -4.34 18.30 -35.27
N SER A 36 -3.71 17.26 -35.75
CA SER A 36 -4.27 16.29 -36.69
C SER A 36 -5.66 15.86 -36.23
N ALA A 37 -6.66 15.99 -37.09
CA ALA A 37 -8.00 15.52 -36.81
C ALA A 37 -7.99 14.00 -36.58
N GLY A 38 -7.97 13.58 -35.31
CA GLY A 38 -7.93 12.17 -34.93
C GLY A 38 -7.35 11.89 -33.53
N SER A 39 -6.56 12.81 -32.96
CA SER A 39 -5.96 12.56 -31.63
C SER A 39 -7.01 12.65 -30.51
N LEU A 40 -7.19 11.55 -29.78
CA LEU A 40 -8.04 11.51 -28.59
C LEU A 40 -7.27 12.15 -27.44
N ILE A 41 -7.85 13.20 -26.84
CA ILE A 41 -7.29 13.85 -25.66
C ILE A 41 -8.18 13.53 -24.46
N ALA A 42 -7.58 13.11 -23.37
CA ALA A 42 -8.27 12.89 -22.10
C ALA A 42 -7.49 13.51 -20.95
N SER A 43 -8.22 13.95 -19.94
CA SER A 43 -7.66 14.50 -18.69
C SER A 43 -7.64 13.44 -17.62
N GLY A 44 -6.65 13.52 -16.73
CA GLY A 44 -6.48 12.59 -15.63
C GLY A 44 -5.58 13.14 -14.55
N TYR A 45 -5.14 12.23 -13.69
CA TYR A 45 -4.25 12.54 -12.58
C TYR A 45 -3.11 11.54 -12.52
N VAL A 46 -2.00 12.01 -12.02
CA VAL A 46 -0.88 11.16 -11.63
C VAL A 46 -1.26 10.44 -10.35
N VAL A 47 -1.19 9.11 -10.34
CA VAL A 47 -1.53 8.29 -9.18
C VAL A 47 -0.37 7.37 -8.84
N ALA A 48 -0.14 7.17 -7.55
CA ALA A 48 0.80 6.15 -7.13
C ALA A 48 0.07 4.81 -6.99
N ARG A 49 0.53 3.80 -7.67
CA ARG A 49 -0.03 2.45 -7.60
C ARG A 49 0.07 1.86 -6.18
N ARG A 50 1.17 2.16 -5.49
CA ARG A 50 1.42 1.74 -4.11
C ARG A 50 1.31 2.96 -3.20
N LYS A 51 0.13 3.15 -2.63
CA LYS A 51 -0.18 4.14 -1.60
C LYS A 51 -0.81 3.40 -0.43
N ALA A 52 -0.30 3.60 0.77
CA ALA A 52 -0.84 2.97 1.96
C ALA A 52 -0.90 3.96 3.13
N THR A 53 -2.04 4.04 3.77
CA THR A 53 -2.17 4.67 5.08
C THR A 53 -1.81 3.63 6.14
N VAL A 54 -0.69 3.86 6.82
CA VAL A 54 -0.19 2.98 7.88
C VAL A 54 -0.98 3.25 9.14
N ALA A 55 -1.60 2.20 9.67
CA ALA A 55 -2.41 2.23 10.88
C ALA A 55 -1.79 1.36 11.98
N ALA A 56 -2.18 1.59 13.23
CA ALA A 56 -1.83 0.71 14.33
C ALA A 56 -2.62 -0.60 14.25
N GLU A 57 -1.99 -1.72 14.56
CA GLU A 57 -2.66 -3.02 14.69
C GLU A 57 -3.20 -3.27 16.10
N VAL A 58 -2.72 -2.50 17.09
CA VAL A 58 -3.12 -2.56 18.49
C VAL A 58 -3.51 -1.16 18.96
N THR A 59 -4.40 -1.11 19.96
CA THR A 59 -4.76 0.16 20.59
C THR A 59 -3.67 0.59 21.57
N GLY A 60 -3.22 1.83 21.47
CA GLY A 60 -2.20 2.38 22.36
C GLY A 60 -2.03 3.87 22.20
N LYS A 61 -1.36 4.48 23.18
CA LYS A 61 -0.95 5.89 23.14
C LYS A 61 0.33 6.01 22.35
N VAL A 62 0.41 6.97 21.43
CA VAL A 62 1.66 7.30 20.72
C VAL A 62 2.63 7.94 21.68
N VAL A 63 3.75 7.29 21.93
CA VAL A 63 4.86 7.82 22.74
C VAL A 63 5.79 8.65 21.89
N GLU A 64 6.12 8.12 20.70
CA GLU A 64 7.10 8.72 19.82
C GLU A 64 6.65 8.57 18.36
N LEU A 65 6.82 9.63 17.58
CA LEU A 65 6.63 9.65 16.15
C LEU A 65 7.95 10.02 15.49
N LEU A 66 8.46 9.15 14.63
CA LEU A 66 9.81 9.21 14.05
C LEU A 66 9.83 9.69 12.61
N VAL A 67 8.68 10.14 12.10
CA VAL A 67 8.52 10.55 10.69
C VAL A 67 7.75 11.86 10.59
N ASP A 68 8.13 12.62 9.57
CA ASP A 68 7.47 13.85 9.15
C ASP A 68 7.12 13.80 7.65
N GLU A 69 6.23 14.70 7.23
CA GLU A 69 5.82 14.84 5.84
C GLU A 69 7.02 15.19 4.94
N GLY A 70 7.10 14.56 3.78
CA GLY A 70 8.21 14.68 2.85
C GLY A 70 9.43 13.79 3.16
N MET A 71 9.42 13.07 4.28
CA MET A 71 10.53 12.17 4.66
C MET A 71 10.49 10.88 3.84
N VAL A 72 11.67 10.44 3.38
CA VAL A 72 11.85 9.13 2.75
C VAL A 72 11.98 8.07 3.83
N VAL A 73 11.24 6.98 3.69
CA VAL A 73 11.26 5.85 4.62
C VAL A 73 11.54 4.54 3.89
N GLU A 74 12.26 3.63 4.54
CA GLU A 74 12.56 2.30 4.04
C GLU A 74 11.55 1.25 4.53
N ALA A 75 11.38 0.18 3.77
CA ALA A 75 10.54 -0.94 4.19
C ALA A 75 11.03 -1.51 5.55
N GLY A 76 10.12 -1.68 6.51
CA GLY A 76 10.43 -2.15 7.87
C GLY A 76 10.94 -1.08 8.83
N GLN A 77 11.24 0.15 8.38
CA GLN A 77 11.62 1.26 9.24
C GLN A 77 10.52 1.58 10.25
N VAL A 78 10.89 1.85 11.50
CA VAL A 78 9.94 2.23 12.55
C VAL A 78 9.47 3.67 12.31
N LEU A 79 8.17 3.84 12.18
CA LEU A 79 7.51 5.14 11.95
C LEU A 79 7.01 5.76 13.25
N ALA A 80 6.48 4.92 14.14
CA ALA A 80 5.96 5.34 15.43
C ALA A 80 6.11 4.24 16.48
N ARG A 81 6.14 4.65 17.74
CA ARG A 81 6.10 3.77 18.91
C ARG A 81 4.88 4.07 19.74
N LEU A 82 4.15 3.03 20.09
CA LEU A 82 3.09 3.08 21.07
C LEU A 82 3.63 2.75 22.45
N ASP A 83 2.89 3.10 23.50
CA ASP A 83 3.19 2.70 24.88
C ASP A 83 3.14 1.17 24.98
N ASP A 84 4.29 0.56 25.22
CA ASP A 84 4.51 -0.89 25.24
C ASP A 84 4.84 -1.43 26.64
N VAL A 85 4.78 -0.60 27.69
CA VAL A 85 5.19 -0.97 29.04
C VAL A 85 4.44 -2.20 29.55
N LEU A 86 3.13 -2.27 29.35
CA LEU A 86 2.33 -3.42 29.80
C LEU A 86 2.65 -4.68 28.95
N ALA A 87 2.71 -4.51 27.62
CA ALA A 87 3.01 -5.60 26.70
C ALA A 87 4.42 -6.19 26.93
N ASP A 88 5.40 -5.36 27.28
CA ASP A 88 6.73 -5.79 27.68
C ASP A 88 6.70 -6.67 28.95
N LYS A 89 5.94 -6.26 29.98
CA LYS A 89 5.79 -7.05 31.22
C LYS A 89 5.06 -8.38 30.97
N ASP A 90 4.04 -8.38 30.13
CA ASP A 90 3.33 -9.60 29.75
C ASP A 90 4.25 -10.58 29.01
N TYR A 91 5.07 -10.07 28.08
CA TYR A 91 6.07 -10.87 27.37
C TYR A 91 7.12 -11.42 28.35
N ALA A 92 7.67 -10.59 29.24
CA ALA A 92 8.66 -11.03 30.22
C ALA A 92 8.10 -12.12 31.16
N LEU A 93 6.83 -12.02 31.58
CA LEU A 93 6.17 -13.03 32.37
C LEU A 93 6.01 -14.36 31.60
N ALA A 94 5.59 -14.29 30.36
CA ALA A 94 5.43 -15.48 29.51
C ALA A 94 6.79 -16.16 29.24
N GLN A 95 7.85 -15.36 29.03
CA GLN A 95 9.21 -15.86 28.87
C GLN A 95 9.68 -16.60 30.12
N ALA A 96 9.48 -16.04 31.32
CA ALA A 96 9.84 -16.69 32.58
C ALA A 96 9.11 -18.03 32.78
N ARG A 97 7.82 -18.11 32.35
CA ARG A 97 7.05 -19.37 32.35
C ARG A 97 7.63 -20.39 31.38
N ALA A 98 8.06 -19.98 30.21
CA ALA A 98 8.70 -20.86 29.24
C ALA A 98 10.04 -21.42 29.78
N GLU A 99 10.86 -20.57 30.41
CA GLU A 99 12.11 -20.97 31.06
C GLU A 99 11.86 -21.95 32.22
N ALA A 100 10.86 -21.72 33.06
CA ALA A 100 10.47 -22.64 34.11
C ALA A 100 10.04 -24.02 33.58
N SER A 101 9.31 -24.03 32.47
CA SER A 101 8.91 -25.29 31.81
C SER A 101 10.08 -26.03 31.17
N ASP A 102 11.09 -25.33 30.65
CA ASP A 102 12.36 -25.92 30.18
C ASP A 102 13.10 -26.60 31.32
N ALA A 103 13.19 -25.96 32.49
CA ALA A 103 13.79 -26.54 33.70
C ALA A 103 13.03 -27.79 34.16
N ALA A 104 11.69 -27.78 34.11
CA ALA A 104 10.88 -28.96 34.48
C ALA A 104 11.13 -30.15 33.54
N VAL A 105 11.25 -29.92 32.25
CA VAL A 105 11.61 -30.97 31.27
C VAL A 105 13.01 -31.54 31.60
N ALA A 106 13.98 -30.68 31.88
CA ALA A 106 15.35 -31.10 32.20
C ALA A 106 15.40 -31.99 33.48
N ALA A 107 14.62 -31.62 34.50
CA ALA A 107 14.54 -32.42 35.73
C ALA A 107 13.97 -33.82 35.48
N ILE A 108 12.83 -33.92 34.79
CA ILE A 108 12.19 -35.20 34.45
C ILE A 108 13.06 -36.04 33.52
N ALA A 109 13.77 -35.40 32.59
CA ALA A 109 14.71 -36.10 31.71
C ALA A 109 15.88 -36.72 32.48
N ALA A 110 16.40 -36.02 33.50
CA ALA A 110 17.45 -36.56 34.40
C ALA A 110 16.95 -37.74 35.21
N ASP A 111 15.74 -37.67 35.79
CA ASP A 111 15.08 -38.78 36.50
C ASP A 111 14.86 -39.98 35.58
N LEU A 112 14.42 -39.78 34.37
CA LEU A 112 14.24 -40.84 33.38
C LEU A 112 15.58 -41.51 33.04
N ALA A 113 16.62 -40.72 32.78
CA ALA A 113 17.95 -41.27 32.49
C ALA A 113 18.50 -42.14 33.64
N ASP A 114 18.20 -41.79 34.90
CA ASP A 114 18.55 -42.63 36.04
C ASP A 114 17.72 -43.91 36.08
N ALA A 115 16.40 -43.84 35.90
CA ALA A 115 15.52 -44.99 35.85
C ALA A 115 15.89 -45.98 34.71
N GLU A 116 16.28 -45.45 33.56
CA GLU A 116 16.76 -46.28 32.44
C GLU A 116 18.09 -46.99 32.73
N ARG A 117 19.01 -46.32 33.42
CA ARG A 117 20.25 -46.98 33.89
C ARG A 117 19.94 -48.11 34.86
N ILE A 118 19.01 -47.89 35.80
CA ILE A 118 18.57 -48.93 36.75
C ILE A 118 17.90 -50.08 35.98
N LEU A 119 16.99 -49.81 35.04
CA LEU A 119 16.34 -50.81 34.22
C LEU A 119 17.35 -51.66 33.44
N ASN A 120 18.30 -51.07 32.75
CA ASN A 120 19.35 -51.77 32.01
C ASN A 120 20.21 -52.67 32.92
N ARG A 121 20.54 -52.20 34.11
CA ARG A 121 21.29 -53.00 35.12
C ARG A 121 20.45 -54.20 35.58
N THR A 122 19.17 -53.97 35.90
CA THR A 122 18.26 -55.03 36.39
C THR A 122 18.00 -56.07 35.29
N GLN A 123 17.87 -55.67 34.03
CA GLN A 123 17.76 -56.57 32.89
C GLN A 123 19.00 -57.47 32.76
N THR A 124 20.20 -56.87 32.86
CA THR A 124 21.47 -57.67 32.80
C THR A 124 21.59 -58.65 33.93
N LEU A 125 21.17 -58.30 35.13
CA LEU A 125 21.21 -59.18 36.34
C LEU A 125 20.14 -60.28 36.26
N SER A 126 18.92 -59.98 35.79
CA SER A 126 17.88 -60.95 35.60
C SER A 126 18.26 -62.00 34.55
N GLY A 127 18.92 -61.65 33.46
CA GLY A 127 19.42 -62.56 32.45
C GLY A 127 20.54 -63.52 33.00
N LYS A 128 21.13 -63.20 34.18
CA LYS A 128 22.09 -64.01 34.90
C LYS A 128 21.47 -64.67 36.12
N ASN A 129 20.17 -64.66 36.34
CA ASN A 129 19.45 -65.12 37.52
C ASN A 129 19.82 -64.45 38.85
N TYR A 130 20.34 -63.18 38.81
CA TYR A 130 20.72 -62.44 40.02
C TYR A 130 19.66 -61.37 40.40
N ALA A 131 18.64 -61.19 39.64
CA ALA A 131 17.50 -60.31 39.96
C ALA A 131 16.15 -61.06 39.73
N THR A 132 15.15 -60.69 40.52
CA THR A 132 13.80 -61.29 40.40
C THR A 132 13.01 -60.68 39.24
N GLU A 133 12.02 -61.44 38.70
CA GLU A 133 11.10 -60.93 37.69
C GLU A 133 10.30 -59.73 38.21
N ALA A 134 9.97 -59.74 39.49
CA ALA A 134 9.29 -58.60 40.15
C ALA A 134 10.13 -57.34 40.13
N ASP A 135 11.47 -57.41 40.35
CA ASP A 135 12.36 -56.26 40.29
C ASP A 135 12.43 -55.72 38.85
N LEU A 136 12.51 -56.57 37.84
CA LEU A 136 12.51 -56.19 36.44
C LEU A 136 11.19 -55.47 36.06
N THR A 137 10.05 -56.04 36.42
CA THR A 137 8.73 -55.45 36.14
C THR A 137 8.61 -54.06 36.82
N LYS A 138 9.07 -53.90 38.06
CA LYS A 138 9.07 -52.62 38.79
C LYS A 138 9.93 -51.59 38.10
N ALA A 139 11.14 -51.96 37.66
CA ALA A 139 12.03 -51.02 36.94
C ALA A 139 11.46 -50.63 35.59
N GLN A 140 10.83 -51.55 34.86
CA GLN A 140 10.12 -51.25 33.58
C GLN A 140 8.94 -50.29 33.80
N ALA A 141 8.10 -50.54 34.81
CA ALA A 141 6.99 -49.68 35.17
C ALA A 141 7.46 -48.25 35.50
N ARG A 142 8.53 -48.10 36.30
CA ARG A 142 9.11 -46.80 36.68
C ARG A 142 9.60 -46.02 35.46
N ALA A 143 10.35 -46.66 34.57
CA ALA A 143 10.81 -46.03 33.33
C ALA A 143 9.63 -45.65 32.43
N GLY A 144 8.61 -46.50 32.35
CA GLY A 144 7.38 -46.21 31.61
C GLY A 144 6.63 -44.97 32.10
N VAL A 145 6.47 -44.83 33.42
CA VAL A 145 5.86 -43.64 34.05
C VAL A 145 6.63 -42.38 33.75
N LEU A 146 7.96 -42.39 33.91
CA LEU A 146 8.81 -41.25 33.68
C LEU A 146 8.85 -40.84 32.20
N ARG A 147 8.78 -41.76 31.25
CA ARG A 147 8.62 -41.46 29.82
C ARG A 147 7.29 -40.74 29.54
N ALA A 148 6.21 -41.19 30.20
CA ALA A 148 4.90 -40.52 30.06
C ALA A 148 4.94 -39.10 30.66
N GLN A 149 5.56 -38.91 31.84
CA GLN A 149 5.75 -37.61 32.46
C GLN A 149 6.62 -36.68 31.59
N LEU A 150 7.71 -37.21 31.00
CA LEU A 150 8.53 -36.42 30.07
C LEU A 150 7.71 -35.89 28.88
N ARG A 151 6.95 -36.77 28.21
CA ARG A 151 6.07 -36.32 27.11
C ARG A 151 5.06 -35.25 27.55
N GLN A 152 4.49 -35.37 28.74
CA GLN A 152 3.60 -34.37 29.30
C GLN A 152 4.33 -33.05 29.54
N ALA A 153 5.52 -33.06 30.14
CA ALA A 153 6.31 -31.86 30.38
C ALA A 153 6.77 -31.19 29.05
N GLU A 154 7.13 -31.97 28.05
CA GLU A 154 7.47 -31.49 26.72
C GLU A 154 6.27 -30.80 26.04
N ALA A 155 5.06 -31.33 26.18
CA ALA A 155 3.85 -30.68 25.69
C ALA A 155 3.54 -29.35 26.42
N GLN A 156 3.75 -29.31 27.75
CA GLN A 156 3.60 -28.09 28.53
C GLN A 156 4.65 -27.03 28.15
N ARG A 157 5.91 -27.44 27.92
CA ARG A 157 6.98 -26.59 27.40
C ARG A 157 6.60 -25.99 26.02
N ALA A 158 6.11 -26.82 25.11
CA ALA A 158 5.68 -26.36 23.79
C ALA A 158 4.55 -25.30 23.90
N ALA A 159 3.57 -25.52 24.77
CA ALA A 159 2.49 -24.56 25.02
C ALA A 159 3.01 -23.24 25.60
N ALA A 160 3.90 -23.29 26.61
CA ALA A 160 4.49 -22.10 27.23
C ALA A 160 5.35 -21.28 26.25
N ARG A 161 6.09 -21.95 25.37
CA ARG A 161 6.88 -21.27 24.31
C ARG A 161 5.99 -20.58 23.30
N LEU A 162 4.90 -21.22 22.87
CA LEU A 162 3.91 -20.60 21.97
C LEU A 162 3.23 -19.39 22.62
N GLU A 163 2.96 -19.46 23.93
CA GLU A 163 2.42 -18.33 24.69
C GLU A 163 3.43 -17.16 24.71
N ALA A 164 4.70 -17.42 24.99
CA ALA A 164 5.76 -16.39 24.94
C ALA A 164 5.91 -15.78 23.55
N GLN A 165 5.87 -16.61 22.50
CA GLN A 165 5.90 -16.13 21.13
C GLN A 165 4.72 -15.20 20.82
N ARG A 166 3.50 -15.56 21.22
CA ARG A 166 2.31 -14.73 21.04
C ARG A 166 2.47 -13.34 21.67
N TYR A 167 2.99 -13.28 22.90
CA TYR A 167 3.22 -12.00 23.57
C TYR A 167 4.34 -11.20 22.92
N SER A 168 5.37 -11.85 22.40
CA SER A 168 6.43 -11.21 21.60
C SER A 168 5.86 -10.55 20.33
N GLU A 169 4.94 -11.22 19.63
CA GLU A 169 4.27 -10.68 18.45
C GLU A 169 3.38 -9.47 18.82
N VAL A 170 2.64 -9.56 19.93
CA VAL A 170 1.84 -8.43 20.44
C VAL A 170 2.73 -7.24 20.79
N LEU A 171 3.85 -7.46 21.49
CA LEU A 171 4.83 -6.43 21.80
C LEU A 171 5.41 -5.81 20.51
N GLY A 172 5.71 -6.63 19.51
CA GLY A 172 6.18 -6.18 18.20
C GLY A 172 5.24 -5.22 17.51
N LYS A 173 3.92 -5.38 17.68
CA LYS A 173 2.88 -4.53 17.09
C LYS A 173 2.81 -3.12 17.68
N HIS A 174 3.45 -2.86 18.82
CA HIS A 174 3.59 -1.51 19.38
C HIS A 174 4.63 -0.67 18.64
N ARG A 175 5.46 -1.28 17.79
CA ARG A 175 6.40 -0.61 16.89
C ARG A 175 5.84 -0.63 15.48
N ILE A 176 5.29 0.48 15.04
CA ILE A 176 4.63 0.59 13.76
C ILE A 176 5.68 0.84 12.69
N ARG A 177 5.65 0.01 11.64
CA ARG A 177 6.68 -0.02 10.60
C ARG A 177 6.12 0.29 9.21
N ALA A 178 6.98 0.82 8.34
CA ALA A 178 6.66 1.04 6.94
C ALA A 178 6.48 -0.30 6.20
N PRO A 179 5.37 -0.48 5.47
CA PRO A 179 5.12 -1.71 4.69
C PRO A 179 5.99 -1.81 3.44
N PHE A 180 6.47 -0.68 2.92
CA PHE A 180 7.35 -0.58 1.76
C PHE A 180 8.14 0.72 1.81
N THR A 181 9.18 0.83 0.99
CA THR A 181 9.98 2.04 0.81
C THR A 181 9.20 3.09 0.03
N GLY A 182 9.18 4.33 0.52
CA GLY A 182 8.43 5.43 -0.11
C GLY A 182 8.63 6.76 0.60
N ILE A 183 7.79 7.73 0.24
CA ILE A 183 7.77 9.07 0.84
C ILE A 183 6.49 9.23 1.67
N VAL A 184 6.62 9.80 2.85
CA VAL A 184 5.49 10.17 3.70
C VAL A 184 4.82 11.41 3.12
N VAL A 185 3.57 11.29 2.68
CA VAL A 185 2.82 12.42 2.08
C VAL A 185 1.89 13.10 3.06
N GLU A 186 1.51 12.39 4.11
CA GLU A 186 0.59 12.91 5.13
C GLU A 186 0.92 12.31 6.48
N ARG A 187 0.93 13.14 7.52
CA ARG A 187 1.08 12.75 8.91
C ARG A 187 -0.23 12.99 9.65
N SER A 188 -0.93 11.92 9.99
CA SER A 188 -2.25 12.00 10.60
C SER A 188 -2.24 11.94 12.13
N ALA A 189 -1.17 11.41 12.76
CA ALA A 189 -1.06 11.23 14.20
C ALA A 189 -0.06 12.20 14.85
N GLN A 190 -0.26 12.43 16.17
CA GLN A 190 0.65 13.23 17.00
C GLN A 190 1.05 12.46 18.26
N PRO A 191 2.27 12.72 18.83
CA PRO A 191 2.66 12.18 20.12
C PRO A 191 1.63 12.56 21.20
N GLY A 192 1.27 11.58 22.02
CA GLY A 192 0.26 11.74 23.08
C GLY A 192 -1.15 11.34 22.67
N GLU A 193 -1.46 11.18 21.39
CA GLU A 193 -2.77 10.73 20.92
C GLU A 193 -2.97 9.22 21.14
N MET A 194 -4.24 8.82 21.30
CA MET A 194 -4.66 7.41 21.32
C MET A 194 -4.99 6.96 19.91
N ILE A 195 -4.38 5.86 19.48
CA ILE A 195 -4.66 5.22 18.18
C ILE A 195 -5.29 3.86 18.42
N SER A 196 -6.26 3.52 17.57
CA SER A 196 -6.93 2.22 17.57
C SER A 196 -7.18 1.74 16.15
N PRO A 197 -7.08 0.42 15.87
CA PRO A 197 -7.46 -0.16 14.58
C PRO A 197 -8.97 -0.07 14.32
N LEU A 198 -9.76 0.08 15.38
CA LEU A 198 -11.22 0.21 15.31
C LEU A 198 -11.60 1.67 15.49
N SER A 199 -12.27 2.24 14.51
CA SER A 199 -12.95 3.53 14.61
C SER A 199 -14.17 3.39 15.53
N ALA A 200 -13.94 3.43 16.83
CA ALA A 200 -15.03 3.53 17.80
C ALA A 200 -15.56 4.96 17.74
N GLY A 201 -16.73 5.20 17.17
CA GLY A 201 -17.48 6.42 16.88
C GLY A 201 -17.42 7.64 17.81
N GLY A 202 -16.28 7.93 18.40
CA GLY A 202 -16.00 9.11 19.21
C GLY A 202 -14.79 9.85 18.66
N GLY A 203 -14.92 11.15 18.44
CA GLY A 203 -13.97 12.03 17.73
C GLY A 203 -12.55 12.16 18.31
N PHE A 204 -12.11 11.27 19.19
CA PHE A 204 -10.82 11.31 19.85
C PHE A 204 -9.87 10.16 19.45
N THR A 205 -10.33 9.19 18.65
CA THR A 205 -9.52 8.04 18.25
C THR A 205 -9.22 8.10 16.76
N ARG A 206 -7.95 8.21 16.40
CA ARG A 206 -7.49 8.15 15.01
C ARG A 206 -7.12 6.73 14.63
N THR A 207 -7.32 6.36 13.37
CA THR A 207 -6.97 5.03 12.85
C THR A 207 -5.64 5.00 12.11
N GLY A 208 -5.24 6.12 11.46
CA GLY A 208 -4.02 6.22 10.68
C GLY A 208 -2.92 6.99 11.40
N ILE A 209 -1.66 6.66 11.09
CA ILE A 209 -0.46 7.33 11.58
C ILE A 209 0.10 8.26 10.52
N CYS A 210 0.36 7.71 9.34
CA CYS A 210 0.84 8.44 8.18
C CYS A 210 0.43 7.73 6.89
N THR A 211 0.46 8.45 5.79
CA THR A 211 0.27 7.90 4.44
C THR A 211 1.61 7.90 3.72
N ILE A 212 1.99 6.73 3.21
CA ILE A 212 3.23 6.51 2.45
C ILE A 212 2.89 6.24 1.00
N VAL A 213 3.67 6.82 0.10
CA VAL A 213 3.55 6.67 -1.35
C VAL A 213 4.86 6.18 -1.92
N ASP A 214 4.79 5.17 -2.77
CA ASP A 214 5.92 4.67 -3.53
C ASP A 214 6.06 5.47 -4.84
N MET A 215 7.07 6.34 -4.88
CA MET A 215 7.35 7.19 -6.05
C MET A 215 7.83 6.40 -7.27
N ASP A 216 8.30 5.18 -7.09
CA ASP A 216 8.70 4.30 -8.21
C ASP A 216 7.52 3.66 -8.92
N SER A 217 6.35 3.65 -8.28
CA SER A 217 5.12 3.04 -8.78
C SER A 217 4.10 4.05 -9.33
N ILE A 218 4.56 5.22 -9.78
CA ILE A 218 3.70 6.27 -10.31
C ILE A 218 3.18 5.89 -11.70
N GLU A 219 1.88 6.04 -11.89
CA GLU A 219 1.15 5.82 -13.15
C GLU A 219 0.21 7.01 -13.38
N ILE A 220 -0.32 7.14 -14.60
CA ILE A 220 -1.34 8.12 -14.92
C ILE A 220 -2.69 7.40 -15.01
N GLU A 221 -3.69 7.91 -14.33
CA GLU A 221 -5.07 7.47 -14.45
C GLU A 221 -5.87 8.53 -15.22
N VAL A 222 -6.39 8.16 -16.38
CA VAL A 222 -7.13 9.04 -17.28
C VAL A 222 -8.58 8.60 -17.38
N ASP A 223 -9.50 9.56 -17.36
CA ASP A 223 -10.92 9.34 -17.60
C ASP A 223 -11.20 9.52 -19.10
N VAL A 224 -11.42 8.43 -19.82
CA VAL A 224 -11.72 8.42 -21.25
C VAL A 224 -13.21 8.22 -21.48
N ASN A 225 -13.79 8.97 -22.42
CA ASN A 225 -15.21 8.82 -22.78
C ASN A 225 -15.49 7.41 -23.32
N GLU A 226 -16.58 6.78 -22.87
CA GLU A 226 -16.98 5.43 -23.25
C GLU A 226 -17.09 5.25 -24.76
N ALA A 227 -17.57 6.26 -25.50
CA ALA A 227 -17.69 6.21 -26.96
C ALA A 227 -16.34 6.05 -27.68
N SER A 228 -15.23 6.43 -27.05
CA SER A 228 -13.90 6.41 -27.62
C SER A 228 -13.06 5.22 -27.18
N ILE A 229 -13.54 4.45 -26.18
CA ILE A 229 -12.76 3.37 -25.56
C ILE A 229 -12.43 2.24 -26.53
N GLY A 230 -13.31 1.96 -27.51
CA GLY A 230 -13.11 0.92 -28.52
C GLY A 230 -11.90 1.14 -29.44
N ARG A 231 -11.33 2.36 -29.45
CA ARG A 231 -10.13 2.72 -30.23
C ARG A 231 -8.82 2.49 -29.45
N LEU A 232 -8.92 2.22 -28.15
CA LEU A 232 -7.77 2.08 -27.26
C LEU A 232 -7.49 0.61 -26.93
N HIS A 233 -6.21 0.27 -26.92
CA HIS A 233 -5.73 -1.07 -26.60
C HIS A 233 -4.53 -0.96 -25.65
N ALA A 234 -4.23 -2.01 -24.92
CA ALA A 234 -2.99 -2.08 -24.16
C ALA A 234 -1.79 -1.96 -25.12
N GLY A 235 -0.83 -1.10 -24.79
CA GLY A 235 0.31 -0.78 -25.61
C GLY A 235 0.13 0.44 -26.54
N THR A 236 -1.08 1.04 -26.64
CA THR A 236 -1.28 2.29 -27.39
C THR A 236 -0.33 3.36 -26.83
N ARG A 237 0.47 3.99 -27.72
CA ARG A 237 1.37 5.07 -27.34
C ARG A 237 0.60 6.32 -26.98
N VAL A 238 1.12 7.02 -25.98
CA VAL A 238 0.54 8.28 -25.52
C VAL A 238 1.60 9.32 -25.29
N GLU A 239 1.20 10.57 -25.39
CA GLU A 239 1.96 11.72 -24.99
C GLU A 239 1.23 12.43 -23.85
N ALA A 240 1.87 12.50 -22.71
CA ALA A 240 1.30 13.11 -21.51
C ALA A 240 1.95 14.46 -21.22
N VAL A 241 1.16 15.44 -20.83
CA VAL A 241 1.61 16.81 -20.50
C VAL A 241 1.02 17.17 -19.14
N LEU A 242 1.88 17.46 -18.17
CA LEU A 242 1.47 17.95 -16.86
C LEU A 242 1.00 19.39 -16.95
N ASP A 243 -0.09 19.74 -16.30
CA ASP A 243 -0.57 21.13 -16.26
C ASP A 243 0.44 22.07 -15.58
N ALA A 244 1.25 21.55 -14.67
CA ALA A 244 2.35 22.29 -14.00
C ALA A 244 3.55 22.55 -14.92
N TYR A 245 3.76 21.73 -15.96
CA TYR A 245 4.90 21.80 -16.89
C TYR A 245 4.42 21.66 -18.33
N PRO A 246 3.79 22.67 -18.93
CA PRO A 246 3.14 22.58 -20.24
C PRO A 246 4.12 22.32 -21.41
N ASP A 247 5.38 22.68 -21.23
CA ASP A 247 6.42 22.49 -22.25
C ASP A 247 7.05 21.07 -22.19
N TRP A 248 6.75 20.30 -21.17
CA TRP A 248 7.33 18.97 -20.96
C TRP A 248 6.37 17.88 -21.41
N ARG A 249 6.74 17.20 -22.49
CA ARG A 249 6.02 16.06 -23.05
C ARG A 249 6.62 14.77 -22.53
N ILE A 250 5.82 13.97 -21.87
CA ILE A 250 6.23 12.69 -21.27
C ILE A 250 5.67 11.58 -22.16
N PRO A 251 6.55 10.78 -22.78
CA PRO A 251 6.12 9.61 -23.53
C PRO A 251 5.66 8.51 -22.59
N GLY A 252 4.66 7.75 -23.01
CA GLY A 252 4.12 6.65 -22.26
C GLY A 252 3.30 5.70 -23.11
N ALA A 253 2.76 4.67 -22.47
CA ALA A 253 1.91 3.69 -23.13
C ALA A 253 0.74 3.26 -22.22
N VAL A 254 -0.37 2.89 -22.82
CA VAL A 254 -1.53 2.32 -22.11
C VAL A 254 -1.13 0.98 -21.51
N ILE A 255 -1.21 0.86 -20.19
CA ILE A 255 -0.96 -0.40 -19.46
C ILE A 255 -2.22 -1.26 -19.50
N ALA A 256 -3.35 -0.68 -19.12
CA ALA A 256 -4.60 -1.41 -19.01
C ALA A 256 -5.81 -0.45 -19.05
N ILE A 257 -6.91 -0.97 -19.51
CA ILE A 257 -8.24 -0.34 -19.42
C ILE A 257 -8.96 -1.01 -18.26
N VAL A 258 -9.40 -0.20 -17.28
CA VAL A 258 -10.14 -0.73 -16.13
C VAL A 258 -11.57 -1.06 -16.55
N PRO A 259 -12.05 -2.31 -16.42
CA PRO A 259 -13.36 -2.71 -16.93
C PRO A 259 -14.51 -2.25 -16.01
N THR A 260 -14.48 -0.96 -15.67
CA THR A 260 -15.49 -0.32 -14.82
C THR A 260 -15.78 1.08 -15.38
N ALA A 261 -17.01 1.32 -15.78
CA ALA A 261 -17.43 2.63 -16.24
C ALA A 261 -18.03 3.46 -15.09
N ASN A 262 -17.69 4.73 -15.07
CA ASN A 262 -18.35 5.70 -14.20
C ASN A 262 -19.64 6.18 -14.92
N ARG A 263 -20.80 5.78 -14.38
CA ARG A 263 -22.11 6.12 -14.98
C ARG A 263 -22.43 7.60 -14.96
N GLU A 264 -21.97 8.33 -13.96
CA GLU A 264 -22.25 9.77 -13.82
C GLU A 264 -21.53 10.60 -14.88
N LYS A 265 -20.30 10.19 -15.23
CA LYS A 265 -19.44 10.88 -16.19
C LYS A 265 -19.41 10.23 -17.57
N ALA A 266 -20.01 9.05 -17.76
CA ALA A 266 -19.89 8.21 -18.95
C ALA A 266 -18.43 8.02 -19.38
N THR A 267 -17.54 7.75 -18.42
CA THR A 267 -16.10 7.58 -18.64
C THR A 267 -15.63 6.22 -18.15
N VAL A 268 -14.56 5.73 -18.76
CA VAL A 268 -13.83 4.52 -18.38
C VAL A 268 -12.42 4.94 -17.99
N LYS A 269 -11.92 4.38 -16.91
CA LYS A 269 -10.57 4.65 -16.43
C LYS A 269 -9.55 3.88 -17.25
N VAL A 270 -8.55 4.58 -17.76
CA VAL A 270 -7.41 4.03 -18.49
C VAL A 270 -6.14 4.30 -17.70
N ARG A 271 -5.37 3.25 -17.47
CA ARG A 271 -4.08 3.35 -16.81
C ARG A 271 -2.97 3.45 -17.86
N VAL A 272 -2.14 4.46 -17.69
CA VAL A 272 -1.04 4.78 -18.60
C VAL A 272 0.26 4.79 -17.80
N GLY A 273 1.25 4.06 -18.30
CA GLY A 273 2.60 4.06 -17.77
C GLY A 273 3.43 5.18 -18.39
N MET A 274 4.28 5.76 -17.58
CA MET A 274 5.28 6.73 -18.01
C MET A 274 6.60 6.02 -18.27
N ASP A 275 7.26 6.32 -19.40
CA ASP A 275 8.57 5.77 -19.74
C ASP A 275 9.71 6.49 -18.98
N VAL A 276 9.42 7.67 -18.43
CA VAL A 276 10.39 8.51 -17.72
C VAL A 276 9.96 8.66 -16.26
N LYS A 277 10.86 8.34 -15.34
CA LYS A 277 10.70 8.61 -13.90
C LYS A 277 11.45 9.89 -13.55
N ASP A 278 10.75 10.90 -13.12
CA ASP A 278 11.33 12.19 -12.72
C ASP A 278 10.75 12.62 -11.37
N PRO A 279 11.56 13.06 -10.40
CA PRO A 279 11.11 13.49 -9.09
C PRO A 279 10.19 14.72 -9.10
N ARG A 280 10.07 15.41 -10.22
CA ARG A 280 9.12 16.53 -10.42
C ARG A 280 7.68 16.06 -10.59
N VAL A 281 7.47 14.80 -10.94
CA VAL A 281 6.14 14.20 -11.10
C VAL A 281 5.65 13.78 -9.73
N LEU A 282 4.68 14.51 -9.17
CA LEU A 282 4.12 14.21 -7.86
C LEU A 282 2.73 13.56 -8.00
N PRO A 283 2.35 12.69 -7.08
CA PRO A 283 0.99 12.17 -6.99
C PRO A 283 -0.05 13.29 -6.94
N ASP A 284 -1.23 13.01 -7.45
CA ASP A 284 -2.39 13.90 -7.51
C ASP A 284 -2.23 15.15 -8.43
N MET A 285 -1.11 15.26 -9.19
CA MET A 285 -0.97 16.28 -10.24
C MET A 285 -1.92 16.02 -11.41
N ALA A 286 -2.55 17.11 -11.91
CA ALA A 286 -3.38 17.06 -13.10
C ALA A 286 -2.52 16.91 -14.37
N ILE A 287 -2.99 16.09 -15.29
CA ILE A 287 -2.26 15.74 -16.51
C ILE A 287 -3.24 15.57 -17.68
N LYS A 288 -2.82 16.00 -18.86
CA LYS A 288 -3.51 15.78 -20.12
C LYS A 288 -2.76 14.73 -20.93
N VAL A 289 -3.48 13.74 -21.41
CA VAL A 289 -2.93 12.64 -22.19
C VAL A 289 -3.52 12.68 -23.59
N THR A 290 -2.65 12.71 -24.57
CA THR A 290 -2.99 12.61 -25.98
C THR A 290 -2.65 11.20 -26.45
N PHE A 291 -3.65 10.45 -26.88
CA PHE A 291 -3.46 9.11 -27.44
C PHE A 291 -3.04 9.24 -28.91
N LEU A 292 -1.91 8.60 -29.25
CA LEU A 292 -1.40 8.56 -30.61
C LEU A 292 -2.03 7.36 -31.30
N GLU A 293 -2.75 7.58 -32.39
CA GLU A 293 -3.25 6.47 -33.20
C GLU A 293 -2.06 5.79 -33.88
N ASP A 294 -1.82 4.52 -33.54
CA ASP A 294 -0.97 3.68 -34.37
C ASP A 294 -1.69 3.52 -35.72
N ALA A 295 -1.01 3.91 -36.80
CA ALA A 295 -1.51 3.65 -38.15
C ALA A 295 -1.81 2.15 -38.25
N ALA A 296 -3.10 1.79 -38.43
CA ALA A 296 -3.52 0.41 -38.59
C ALA A 296 -2.62 -0.27 -39.63
N PRO A 297 -2.11 -1.49 -39.40
CA PRO A 297 -1.38 -2.22 -40.42
C PRO A 297 -2.32 -2.36 -41.62
N ALA A 298 -1.89 -1.84 -42.77
CA ALA A 298 -2.60 -1.93 -44.04
C ALA A 298 -2.97 -3.41 -44.24
N THR A 299 -4.25 -3.76 -44.07
CA THR A 299 -4.77 -5.08 -44.44
C THR A 299 -4.39 -5.32 -45.91
N ALA A 300 -3.47 -6.23 -46.13
CA ALA A 300 -3.16 -6.74 -47.44
C ALA A 300 -4.49 -7.25 -48.05
N ARG A 301 -5.01 -6.53 -49.04
CA ARG A 301 -6.04 -7.05 -49.93
C ARG A 301 -5.47 -8.31 -50.57
N SER A 302 -5.96 -9.44 -50.14
CA SER A 302 -5.80 -10.67 -50.92
C SER A 302 -6.67 -10.52 -52.17
N ASP A 303 -6.10 -10.15 -53.26
CA ASP A 303 -6.65 -10.43 -54.57
C ASP A 303 -6.70 -11.94 -54.74
N HIS A 304 -7.88 -12.47 -54.86
CA HIS A 304 -8.15 -13.79 -55.40
C HIS A 304 -8.65 -13.61 -56.83
N PRO A 305 -8.07 -14.35 -57.79
CA PRO A 305 -8.47 -14.38 -59.17
C PRO A 305 -9.83 -15.12 -59.35
#